data_99d25c50f45fa6edc20415db8cb06abb
#
_entry.id   99d25c50f45fa6edc20415db8cb06abb
#
_cell.length_a   1.000
_cell.length_b   1.000
_cell.length_c   1.000
_cell.angle_alpha   90.00
_cell.angle_beta   90.00
_cell.angle_gamma   90.00
#
_symmetry.space_group_name_H-M   'P 1'
#
loop_
_entity.id
_entity.type
_entity.pdbx_description
1 polymer ?
#
loop_
_entity_poly.entity_id
_entity_poly.type
_entity_poly.pdbx_seq_one_letter_code
_entity_poly.pdbx_strand_id
1 'polypeptide(L)'
;MKYAVMTTWKHTNAIDRDDMEASIGDDLPEGTTIQWFEIDEHNHGSFGTYASKEVYEDFKATIVAYRKEQTGSRQIEMTMEAVGPIRVDVGN
;
A
#
# COMPACT_ATOMS: atom_id res chain seq x y z
N MET A 1 10.09 -4.11 16.32
CA MET A 1 8.67 -4.48 16.15
C MET A 1 8.22 -4.05 14.76
N LYS A 2 7.69 -4.99 14.00
CA LYS A 2 7.18 -4.70 12.66
C LYS A 2 6.01 -3.71 12.71
N TYR A 3 5.85 -2.95 11.66
CA TYR A 3 4.85 -1.90 11.57
C TYR A 3 3.96 -2.13 10.34
N ALA A 4 2.65 -2.10 10.54
CA ALA A 4 1.68 -2.39 9.50
C ALA A 4 1.04 -1.10 8.96
N VAL A 5 0.79 -1.11 7.65
CA VAL A 5 0.08 -0.03 6.95
C VAL A 5 -0.99 -0.67 6.07
N MET A 6 -2.24 -0.32 6.32
CA MET A 6 -3.37 -0.84 5.53
C MET A 6 -4.11 0.33 4.90
N THR A 7 -4.41 0.19 3.61
CA THR A 7 -5.17 1.21 2.87
C THR A 7 -6.23 0.55 2.00
N THR A 8 -7.31 1.28 1.74
CA THR A 8 -8.28 0.89 0.72
C THR A 8 -8.44 2.02 -0.28
N TRP A 9 -8.73 1.65 -1.53
CA TRP A 9 -8.74 2.56 -2.67
C TRP A 9 -9.95 2.30 -3.55
N LYS A 10 -10.52 3.38 -4.07
CA LYS A 10 -11.62 3.32 -5.04
C LYS A 10 -11.12 3.78 -6.41
N HIS A 11 -11.46 3.04 -7.44
CA HIS A 11 -11.11 3.34 -8.84
C HIS A 11 -12.32 3.88 -9.58
N THR A 12 -12.11 4.92 -10.37
CA THR A 12 -13.16 5.45 -11.25
C THR A 12 -13.52 4.43 -12.33
N ASN A 13 -12.51 3.76 -12.89
CA ASN A 13 -12.69 2.70 -13.88
C ASN A 13 -12.43 1.34 -13.22
N ALA A 14 -12.87 0.26 -13.87
CA ALA A 14 -12.57 -1.09 -13.41
C ALA A 14 -11.06 -1.29 -13.25
N ILE A 15 -10.65 -2.05 -12.23
CA ILE A 15 -9.24 -2.30 -11.94
C ILE A 15 -8.60 -3.07 -13.08
N ASP A 16 -7.49 -2.55 -13.60
CA ASP A 16 -6.61 -3.24 -14.53
C ASP A 16 -5.48 -3.88 -13.71
N ARG A 17 -5.53 -5.21 -13.57
CA ARG A 17 -4.58 -5.94 -12.74
C ARG A 17 -3.15 -5.83 -13.24
N ASP A 18 -2.94 -5.92 -14.54
CA ASP A 18 -1.60 -5.85 -15.12
C ASP A 18 -0.99 -4.48 -14.89
N ASP A 19 -1.79 -3.43 -15.04
CA ASP A 19 -1.36 -2.05 -14.81
C ASP A 19 -1.03 -1.82 -13.33
N MET A 20 -1.84 -2.35 -12.42
CA MET A 20 -1.58 -2.24 -10.99
C MET A 20 -0.31 -2.99 -10.59
N GLU A 21 -0.10 -4.18 -11.10
CA GLU A 21 1.11 -4.95 -10.84
C GLU A 21 2.35 -4.22 -11.33
N ALA A 22 2.28 -3.65 -12.54
CA ALA A 22 3.38 -2.89 -13.12
C ALA A 22 3.69 -1.60 -12.36
N SER A 23 2.72 -1.05 -11.61
CA SER A 23 2.90 0.18 -10.85
C SER A 23 3.64 0.01 -9.53
N ILE A 24 3.75 -1.23 -9.03
CA ILE A 24 4.46 -1.49 -7.77
C ILE A 24 5.96 -1.50 -8.06
N GLY A 25 6.68 -0.57 -7.43
CA GLY A 25 8.12 -0.47 -7.59
C GLY A 25 8.85 -1.54 -6.78
N ASP A 26 10.07 -1.86 -7.21
CA ASP A 26 10.94 -2.83 -6.54
C ASP A 26 11.79 -2.17 -5.46
N ASP A 27 11.80 -0.85 -5.39
CA ASP A 27 12.70 -0.08 -4.55
C ASP A 27 12.09 0.15 -3.16
N LEU A 28 11.95 -0.95 -2.41
CA LEU A 28 11.40 -0.92 -1.07
C LEU A 28 12.52 -1.08 -0.03
N PRO A 29 12.37 -0.48 1.16
CA PRO A 29 13.33 -0.71 2.25
C PRO A 29 13.45 -2.19 2.60
N GLU A 30 14.62 -2.61 3.04
CA GLU A 30 14.84 -3.99 3.47
C GLU A 30 13.83 -4.40 4.55
N GLY A 31 13.29 -5.60 4.43
CA GLY A 31 12.29 -6.12 5.37
C GLY A 31 10.88 -5.64 5.13
N THR A 32 10.65 -4.91 4.03
CA THR A 32 9.33 -4.41 3.67
C THR A 32 8.64 -5.37 2.72
N THR A 33 7.36 -5.66 3.00
CA THR A 33 6.50 -6.41 2.10
C THR A 33 5.25 -5.60 1.83
N ILE A 34 4.76 -5.64 0.60
CA ILE A 34 3.50 -5.00 0.22
C ILE A 34 2.69 -6.00 -0.58
N GLN A 35 1.43 -6.15 -0.18
CA GLN A 35 0.44 -6.96 -0.89
C GLN A 35 -0.76 -6.08 -1.15
N TRP A 36 -1.36 -6.24 -2.31
CA TRP A 36 -2.65 -5.63 -2.55
C TRP A 36 -3.59 -6.68 -3.13
N PHE A 37 -4.87 -6.51 -2.87
CA PHE A 37 -5.89 -7.48 -3.23
C PHE A 37 -7.13 -6.76 -3.77
N GLU A 38 -7.85 -7.46 -4.63
CA GLU A 38 -9.08 -6.93 -5.20
C GLU A 38 -10.23 -7.17 -4.23
N ILE A 39 -10.93 -6.11 -3.85
CA ILE A 39 -12.13 -6.19 -3.01
C ILE A 39 -13.33 -6.41 -3.93
N ASP A 40 -13.45 -5.61 -4.97
CA ASP A 40 -14.44 -5.74 -6.03
C ASP A 40 -13.91 -5.09 -7.31
N GLU A 41 -14.73 -4.96 -8.33
CA GLU A 41 -14.34 -4.43 -9.63
C GLU A 41 -13.71 -3.02 -9.56
N HIS A 42 -14.12 -2.21 -8.60
CA HIS A 42 -13.70 -0.82 -8.48
C HIS A 42 -12.93 -0.51 -7.19
N ASN A 43 -12.69 -1.48 -6.32
CA ASN A 43 -12.02 -1.24 -5.05
C ASN A 43 -10.91 -2.25 -4.81
N HIS A 44 -9.78 -1.78 -4.28
CA HIS A 44 -8.71 -2.66 -3.83
C HIS A 44 -8.25 -2.29 -2.43
N GLY A 45 -7.62 -3.25 -1.76
CA GLY A 45 -6.96 -3.03 -0.49
C GLY A 45 -5.47 -3.28 -0.62
N SER A 46 -4.70 -2.65 0.23
CA SER A 46 -3.25 -2.81 0.29
C SER A 46 -2.84 -3.05 1.74
N PHE A 47 -1.90 -3.97 1.94
CA PHE A 47 -1.34 -4.26 3.24
C PHE A 47 0.18 -4.28 3.13
N GLY A 48 0.83 -3.37 3.85
CA GLY A 48 2.28 -3.28 3.89
C GLY A 48 2.82 -3.61 5.27
N THR A 49 3.97 -4.28 5.32
CA THR A 49 4.68 -4.53 6.57
C THR A 49 6.08 -3.95 6.44
N TYR A 50 6.46 -3.13 7.40
CA TYR A 50 7.79 -2.52 7.47
C TYR A 50 8.54 -3.09 8.66
N ALA A 51 9.87 -3.07 8.59
CA ALA A 51 10.72 -3.62 9.65
C ALA A 51 10.49 -2.92 10.99
N SER A 52 10.19 -1.61 10.96
CA SER A 52 9.91 -0.81 12.16
C SER A 52 9.12 0.44 11.78
N LYS A 53 8.60 1.13 12.78
CA LYS A 53 7.94 2.42 12.60
C LYS A 53 8.90 3.46 11.99
N GLU A 54 10.15 3.45 12.44
CA GLU A 54 11.18 4.38 11.95
C GLU A 54 11.45 4.17 10.47
N VAL A 55 11.54 2.92 10.01
CA VAL A 55 11.71 2.60 8.60
C VAL A 55 10.52 3.12 7.78
N TYR A 56 9.30 2.92 8.28
CA TYR A 56 8.10 3.45 7.63
C TYR A 56 8.15 4.98 7.53
N GLU A 57 8.46 5.66 8.62
CA GLU A 57 8.49 7.12 8.67
C GLU A 57 9.56 7.70 7.74
N ASP A 58 10.73 7.07 7.66
CA ASP A 58 11.79 7.49 6.75
C ASP A 58 11.38 7.32 5.28
N PHE A 59 10.55 6.31 4.98
CA PHE A 59 10.08 6.05 3.63
C PHE A 59 8.81 6.83 3.28
N LYS A 60 8.17 7.45 4.24
CA LYS A 60 6.84 8.06 4.10
C LYS A 60 6.77 9.12 3.00
N ALA A 61 7.80 9.93 2.83
CA ALA A 61 7.81 10.95 1.78
C ALA A 61 7.70 10.32 0.39
N THR A 62 8.36 9.19 0.17
CA THR A 62 8.28 8.42 -1.08
C THR A 62 6.89 7.86 -1.27
N ILE A 63 6.27 7.32 -0.21
CA ILE A 63 4.91 6.80 -0.24
C ILE A 63 3.91 7.89 -0.61
N VAL A 64 4.02 9.06 0.01
CA VAL A 64 3.13 10.19 -0.24
C VAL A 64 3.24 10.66 -1.68
N ALA A 65 4.46 10.76 -2.22
CA ALA A 65 4.69 11.14 -3.61
C ALA A 65 4.08 10.11 -4.57
N TYR A 66 4.26 8.82 -4.30
CA TYR A 66 3.68 7.74 -5.08
C TYR A 66 2.14 7.80 -5.09
N ARG A 67 1.53 7.97 -3.91
CA ARG A 67 0.07 8.07 -3.77
C ARG A 67 -0.49 9.26 -4.54
N LYS A 68 0.19 10.40 -4.51
CA LYS A 68 -0.22 11.59 -5.24
C LYS A 68 -0.20 11.34 -6.74
N GLU A 69 0.82 10.68 -7.25
CA GLU A 69 0.94 10.32 -8.65
C GLU A 69 -0.20 9.38 -9.07
N GLN A 70 -0.46 8.34 -8.26
CA GLN A 70 -1.52 7.38 -8.55
C GLN A 70 -2.91 8.03 -8.57
N THR A 71 -3.18 8.92 -7.62
CA THR A 71 -4.45 9.64 -7.56
C THR A 71 -4.64 10.51 -8.80
N GLY A 72 -3.59 11.19 -9.24
CA GLY A 72 -3.64 12.07 -10.41
C GLY A 72 -3.72 11.32 -11.73
N SER A 73 -2.85 10.32 -11.93
CA SER A 73 -2.71 9.64 -13.23
C SER A 73 -3.70 8.50 -13.44
N ARG A 74 -4.15 7.83 -12.37
CA ARG A 74 -5.00 6.64 -12.45
C ARG A 74 -6.44 6.88 -12.02
N GLN A 75 -6.76 8.08 -11.57
CA GLN A 75 -8.10 8.42 -11.09
C GLN A 75 -8.57 7.46 -9.99
N ILE A 76 -7.72 7.27 -8.99
CA ILE A 76 -8.04 6.46 -7.81
C ILE A 76 -8.04 7.36 -6.58
N GLU A 77 -8.82 6.96 -5.58
CA GLU A 77 -8.98 7.71 -4.33
C GLU A 77 -8.76 6.80 -3.14
N MET A 78 -7.93 7.22 -2.20
CA MET A 78 -7.75 6.50 -0.96
C MET A 78 -8.97 6.69 -0.07
N THR A 79 -9.63 5.59 0.28
CA THR A 79 -10.87 5.62 1.06
C THR A 79 -10.66 5.33 2.54
N MET A 80 -9.54 4.70 2.91
CA MET A 80 -9.21 4.40 4.30
C MET A 80 -7.71 4.21 4.46
N GLU A 81 -7.17 4.63 5.59
CA GLU A 81 -5.80 4.34 5.98
C GLU A 81 -5.77 3.99 7.47
N ALA A 82 -5.07 2.92 7.81
CA ALA A 82 -4.81 2.53 9.19
C ALA A 82 -3.37 2.09 9.31
N VAL A 83 -2.69 2.54 10.37
CA VAL A 83 -1.29 2.20 10.61
C VAL A 83 -1.11 1.83 12.08
N GLY A 84 -0.17 0.97 12.37
CA GLY A 84 0.13 0.60 13.75
C GLY A 84 1.16 -0.51 13.86
N PRO A 85 1.74 -0.69 15.06
CA PRO A 85 2.70 -1.77 15.28
C PRO A 85 1.99 -3.13 15.28
N ILE A 86 2.68 -4.14 14.74
CA ILE A 86 2.18 -5.51 14.74
C ILE A 86 2.47 -6.11 16.12
N ARG A 87 1.42 -6.36 16.88
CA ARG A 87 1.53 -6.88 18.24
C ARG A 87 1.49 -8.40 18.31
N VAL A 88 0.82 -9.04 17.36
CA VAL A 88 0.70 -10.49 17.27
C VAL A 88 0.98 -10.89 15.83
N ASP A 89 1.87 -11.84 15.64
CA ASP A 89 2.29 -12.31 14.34
C ASP A 89 2.37 -13.83 14.40
N VAL A 90 1.32 -14.52 13.95
CA VAL A 90 1.23 -15.98 13.99
C VAL A 90 1.01 -16.54 12.58
N GLY A 91 1.39 -17.79 12.42
CA GLY A 91 1.29 -18.46 11.14
C GLY A 91 2.62 -18.37 10.37
N ASN A 92 2.63 -18.86 9.17
CA ASN A 92 3.84 -18.94 8.33
C ASN A 92 3.87 -17.80 7.34
#